data_7ae168f9a8b6a640235ac3794c7c6413
#
_entry.id   7ae168f9a8b6a640235ac3794c7c6413
#
_cell.length_a   1.000
_cell.length_b   1.000
_cell.length_c   1.000
_cell.angle_alpha   90.00
_cell.angle_beta   90.00
_cell.angle_gamma   90.00
#
_symmetry.space_group_name_H-M   'P 1'
#
loop_
_entity.id
_entity.type
_entity.pdbx_description
1 polymer ?
#
loop_
_entity_poly.entity_id
_entity_poly.type
_entity_poly.pdbx_seq_one_letter_code
_entity_poly.pdbx_strand_id
1 'polypeptide(L)'
;MHVRPSRRAAAMGLLYALVVGLAAAASPTLPRPASADVSAASPAVFDEAWRLVRDNFYDRSLKGLDWDAIGDRHRRAFLAASTDQERSAAINAMLAELKTSHMFHFTPADPAYYQLADIFSHGLRNDLPRHFPGGEIAYPGIGIFTRDIDGKTFVGGVLSGLAGDKGGIKVGDEIVTADGAPFEPVGSFRDKIATSVTISIRREAQGPLMTLKIEPERIEPRKAFQKAMRESARIIEANGRRLGYIHVWSYAGGRYQDILEQELAEGKLKDAEALIWDLRDGWGGAQPQYLDIFNERGPDMTMVDRDGEASVASFKWRKPVALLINGGTRSGKEVLTYGFKKYGYGAVIGTRTAGALLAGRGFLLSDGSFLMVAVNDVTVDGERLEGKGVEPTIEVPFELPYAAGRDPQLDKAVEVLANAPRG
;
A
#
# COMPACT_ATOMS: atom_id res chain seq x y z
N MET A 1 26.17 -18.40 -62.85
CA MET A 1 25.24 -18.60 -63.95
C MET A 1 24.01 -17.80 -63.59
N HIS A 2 23.98 -16.51 -63.93
CA HIS A 2 23.24 -15.90 -65.05
C HIS A 2 21.73 -16.28 -64.95
N VAL A 3 20.76 -15.41 -64.86
CA VAL A 3 20.47 -14.18 -65.60
C VAL A 3 19.25 -13.48 -64.94
N ARG A 4 19.33 -12.16 -64.76
CA ARG A 4 18.22 -11.19 -64.84
C ARG A 4 17.74 -11.10 -66.32
N PRO A 5 16.70 -10.34 -66.74
CA PRO A 5 15.87 -9.31 -66.11
C PRO A 5 14.41 -9.23 -66.65
N SER A 6 13.65 -8.27 -66.24
CA SER A 6 13.09 -7.08 -66.92
C SER A 6 11.56 -6.97 -66.93
N ARG A 7 11.09 -5.85 -66.53
CA ARG A 7 10.53 -4.61 -67.11
C ARG A 7 8.99 -4.50 -67.17
N ARG A 8 8.57 -3.40 -66.54
CA ARG A 8 7.70 -2.29 -67.04
C ARG A 8 6.28 -2.60 -67.49
N ALA A 9 5.27 -1.95 -66.98
CA ALA A 9 4.70 -0.62 -67.32
C ALA A 9 3.35 -0.51 -66.61
N ALA A 10 2.87 0.51 -66.17
CA ALA A 10 2.55 1.88 -66.47
C ALA A 10 1.16 2.16 -65.88
N ALA A 11 1.14 3.19 -65.15
CA ALA A 11 0.16 4.22 -64.85
C ALA A 11 -1.29 4.08 -65.35
N MET A 12 -2.24 4.30 -64.41
CA MET A 12 -3.35 5.25 -64.65
C MET A 12 -3.94 5.68 -63.31
N GLY A 13 -4.03 6.97 -63.10
CA GLY A 13 -4.51 7.59 -61.88
C GLY A 13 -6.02 7.59 -61.77
N LEU A 14 -6.47 7.55 -60.55
CA LEU A 14 -7.80 8.02 -60.18
C LEU A 14 -7.67 8.77 -58.84
N LEU A 15 -7.93 10.09 -58.89
CA LEU A 15 -8.16 10.92 -57.72
C LEU A 15 -9.37 10.41 -56.95
N TYR A 16 -9.19 10.01 -55.69
CA TYR A 16 -10.26 9.95 -54.72
C TYR A 16 -9.94 10.93 -53.61
N ALA A 17 -10.78 11.97 -53.50
CA ALA A 17 -10.78 12.89 -52.41
C ALA A 17 -11.16 12.15 -51.11
N LEU A 18 -10.20 12.03 -50.19
CA LEU A 18 -10.43 11.51 -48.85
C LEU A 18 -10.95 12.65 -47.96
N VAL A 19 -12.24 12.66 -47.69
CA VAL A 19 -12.81 13.49 -46.61
C VAL A 19 -12.34 12.84 -45.30
N VAL A 20 -11.39 13.49 -44.64
CA VAL A 20 -10.97 13.13 -43.29
C VAL A 20 -12.04 13.64 -42.33
N GLY A 21 -12.97 12.77 -42.00
CA GLY A 21 -13.84 12.99 -40.84
C GLY A 21 -13.03 12.83 -39.58
N LEU A 22 -12.79 13.94 -38.84
CA LEU A 22 -12.35 13.89 -37.46
C LEU A 22 -13.44 13.19 -36.64
N ALA A 23 -13.30 11.91 -36.40
CA ALA A 23 -14.00 11.24 -35.32
C ALA A 23 -13.30 11.67 -34.01
N ALA A 24 -13.89 12.60 -33.27
CA ALA A 24 -13.52 12.86 -31.89
C ALA A 24 -13.75 11.55 -31.12
N ALA A 25 -12.67 10.87 -30.75
CA ALA A 25 -12.73 9.75 -29.83
C ALA A 25 -13.21 10.30 -28.50
N ALA A 26 -14.46 10.02 -28.16
CA ALA A 26 -14.99 10.26 -26.82
C ALA A 26 -14.18 9.39 -25.86
N SER A 27 -13.43 10.03 -24.96
CA SER A 27 -12.80 9.34 -23.83
C SER A 27 -13.89 8.61 -23.05
N PRO A 28 -13.68 7.35 -22.63
CA PRO A 28 -14.64 6.65 -21.82
C PRO A 28 -14.79 7.41 -20.49
N THR A 29 -15.90 8.09 -20.31
CA THR A 29 -16.31 8.61 -19.02
C THR A 29 -16.48 7.38 -18.10
N LEU A 30 -15.70 7.35 -17.01
CA LEU A 30 -15.93 6.39 -15.94
C LEU A 30 -17.40 6.46 -15.52
N PRO A 31 -18.09 5.33 -15.36
CA PRO A 31 -19.43 5.36 -14.79
C PRO A 31 -19.31 6.04 -13.43
N ARG A 32 -20.02 7.17 -13.30
CA ARG A 32 -20.17 7.90 -12.06
C ARG A 32 -20.66 6.85 -11.04
N PRO A 33 -19.94 6.57 -9.92
CA PRO A 33 -20.57 5.87 -8.83
C PRO A 33 -21.83 6.68 -8.54
N ALA A 34 -22.99 6.04 -8.52
CA ALA A 34 -24.25 6.72 -8.28
C ALA A 34 -24.01 7.64 -7.09
N SER A 35 -24.04 8.97 -7.35
CA SER A 35 -24.12 9.92 -6.28
C SER A 35 -25.39 9.53 -5.55
N ALA A 36 -25.24 8.80 -4.45
CA ALA A 36 -26.32 8.62 -3.53
C ALA A 36 -26.76 10.04 -3.20
N ASP A 37 -27.94 10.42 -3.66
CA ASP A 37 -28.63 11.58 -3.11
C ASP A 37 -28.42 11.50 -1.60
N VAL A 38 -28.13 12.66 -0.96
CA VAL A 38 -28.01 12.78 0.49
C VAL A 38 -29.37 12.38 1.09
N SER A 39 -29.65 11.09 1.04
CA SER A 39 -30.79 10.46 1.69
C SER A 39 -30.53 10.61 3.18
N ALA A 40 -31.54 11.08 3.89
CA ALA A 40 -31.51 11.16 5.34
C ALA A 40 -30.86 9.90 5.91
N ALA A 41 -29.84 10.05 6.77
CA ALA A 41 -29.03 8.97 7.28
C ALA A 41 -29.90 7.78 7.69
N SER A 42 -29.91 6.73 6.90
CA SER A 42 -30.64 5.53 7.26
C SER A 42 -29.94 4.91 8.48
N PRO A 43 -30.62 4.73 9.61
CA PRO A 43 -30.05 4.04 10.77
C PRO A 43 -29.58 2.61 10.42
N ALA A 44 -30.05 2.08 9.28
CA ALA A 44 -29.79 0.71 8.84
C ALA A 44 -28.30 0.40 8.67
N VAL A 45 -27.50 1.36 8.16
CA VAL A 45 -26.05 1.17 7.95
C VAL A 45 -25.32 1.05 9.29
N PHE A 46 -25.64 1.91 10.26
CA PHE A 46 -25.08 1.83 11.60
C PHE A 46 -25.45 0.49 12.28
N ASP A 47 -26.74 0.14 12.20
CA ASP A 47 -27.27 -1.10 12.80
C ASP A 47 -26.67 -2.35 12.12
N GLU A 48 -26.37 -2.26 10.82
CA GLU A 48 -25.66 -3.33 10.08
C GLU A 48 -24.22 -3.47 10.57
N ALA A 49 -23.46 -2.36 10.68
CA ALA A 49 -22.11 -2.39 11.22
C ALA A 49 -22.07 -2.93 12.64
N TRP A 50 -22.96 -2.44 13.52
CA TRP A 50 -23.08 -2.91 14.89
C TRP A 50 -23.35 -4.42 14.99
N ARG A 51 -24.30 -4.94 14.17
CA ARG A 51 -24.62 -6.39 14.14
C ARG A 51 -23.46 -7.22 13.62
N LEU A 52 -22.79 -6.76 12.52
CA LEU A 52 -21.64 -7.47 11.96
C LEU A 52 -20.51 -7.61 12.97
N VAL A 53 -20.27 -6.59 13.78
CA VAL A 53 -19.27 -6.66 14.86
C VAL A 53 -19.72 -7.66 15.92
N ARG A 54 -20.96 -7.54 16.45
CA ARG A 54 -21.51 -8.45 17.45
C ARG A 54 -21.40 -9.92 17.04
N ASP A 55 -21.68 -10.20 15.77
CA ASP A 55 -21.83 -11.57 15.26
C ASP A 55 -20.49 -12.17 14.77
N ASN A 56 -19.46 -11.34 14.50
CA ASN A 56 -18.21 -11.79 13.90
C ASN A 56 -16.94 -11.48 14.71
N PHE A 57 -16.99 -10.59 15.70
CA PHE A 57 -15.81 -10.27 16.49
C PHE A 57 -15.24 -11.53 17.17
N TYR A 58 -13.92 -11.67 17.16
CA TYR A 58 -13.23 -12.89 17.59
C TYR A 58 -13.53 -13.28 19.05
N ASP A 59 -13.77 -12.30 19.93
CA ASP A 59 -14.16 -12.52 21.32
C ASP A 59 -15.68 -12.34 21.47
N ARG A 60 -16.37 -13.46 21.64
CA ARG A 60 -17.84 -13.49 21.78
C ARG A 60 -18.36 -12.68 22.96
N SER A 61 -17.53 -12.46 23.98
CA SER A 61 -17.89 -11.62 25.13
C SER A 61 -17.76 -10.12 24.82
N LEU A 62 -17.27 -9.75 23.63
CA LEU A 62 -16.99 -8.36 23.25
C LEU A 62 -16.15 -7.64 24.32
N LYS A 63 -15.18 -8.38 24.88
CA LYS A 63 -14.31 -7.94 26.00
C LYS A 63 -15.07 -7.57 27.27
N GLY A 64 -16.27 -8.14 27.45
CA GLY A 64 -17.13 -7.86 28.62
C GLY A 64 -17.82 -6.49 28.55
N LEU A 65 -17.82 -5.84 27.38
CA LEU A 65 -18.49 -4.55 27.18
C LEU A 65 -19.99 -4.72 26.97
N ASP A 66 -20.78 -3.79 27.48
CA ASP A 66 -22.19 -3.65 27.14
C ASP A 66 -22.34 -3.10 25.72
N TRP A 67 -22.37 -4.01 24.74
CA TRP A 67 -22.37 -3.66 23.32
C TRP A 67 -23.66 -2.98 22.89
N ASP A 68 -24.79 -3.27 23.55
CA ASP A 68 -26.08 -2.61 23.28
C ASP A 68 -26.02 -1.15 23.71
N ALA A 69 -25.54 -0.87 24.92
CA ALA A 69 -25.37 0.52 25.41
C ALA A 69 -24.36 1.32 24.58
N ILE A 70 -23.29 0.67 24.10
CA ILE A 70 -22.33 1.29 23.18
C ILE A 70 -23.01 1.62 21.86
N GLY A 71 -23.75 0.66 21.29
CA GLY A 71 -24.52 0.86 20.07
C GLY A 71 -25.47 2.05 20.18
N ASP A 72 -26.28 2.13 21.23
CA ASP A 72 -27.25 3.23 21.45
C ASP A 72 -26.57 4.60 21.56
N ARG A 73 -25.41 4.67 22.21
CA ARG A 73 -24.65 5.92 22.35
C ARG A 73 -24.15 6.44 21.02
N HIS A 74 -23.46 5.60 20.25
CA HIS A 74 -22.84 5.99 18.98
C HIS A 74 -23.87 6.11 17.84
N ARG A 75 -24.98 5.39 17.90
CA ARG A 75 -26.09 5.54 16.96
C ARG A 75 -26.68 6.94 17.00
N ARG A 76 -26.80 7.57 18.19
CA ARG A 76 -27.25 8.96 18.29
C ARG A 76 -26.29 9.93 17.59
N ALA A 77 -24.99 9.73 17.76
CA ALA A 77 -23.98 10.55 17.06
C ALA A 77 -24.06 10.35 15.54
N PHE A 78 -24.22 9.10 15.07
CA PHE A 78 -24.38 8.79 13.65
C PHE A 78 -25.62 9.47 13.04
N LEU A 79 -26.75 9.46 13.74
CA LEU A 79 -27.99 10.10 13.27
C LEU A 79 -27.94 11.63 13.29
N ALA A 80 -27.12 12.22 14.16
CA ALA A 80 -26.90 13.67 14.24
C ALA A 80 -25.88 14.15 13.20
N ALA A 81 -25.13 13.26 12.56
CA ALA A 81 -24.09 13.57 11.60
C ALA A 81 -24.66 14.13 10.29
N SER A 82 -24.04 15.19 9.77
CA SER A 82 -24.45 15.89 8.56
C SER A 82 -23.75 15.37 7.29
N THR A 83 -22.59 14.73 7.45
CA THR A 83 -21.74 14.24 6.35
C THR A 83 -21.44 12.77 6.49
N ASP A 84 -21.07 12.10 5.38
CA ASP A 84 -20.65 10.69 5.39
C ASP A 84 -19.36 10.51 6.20
N GLN A 85 -18.48 11.51 6.23
CA GLN A 85 -17.28 11.50 7.05
C GLN A 85 -17.61 11.51 8.54
N GLU A 86 -18.56 12.34 8.99
CA GLU A 86 -19.03 12.35 10.38
C GLU A 86 -19.73 11.05 10.75
N ARG A 87 -20.48 10.44 9.83
CA ARG A 87 -21.11 9.12 10.01
C ARG A 87 -20.06 8.03 10.17
N SER A 88 -19.05 8.03 9.30
CA SER A 88 -17.91 7.11 9.39
C SER A 88 -17.17 7.30 10.71
N ALA A 89 -16.95 8.53 11.15
CA ALA A 89 -16.31 8.81 12.43
C ALA A 89 -17.12 8.25 13.61
N ALA A 90 -18.46 8.32 13.59
CA ALA A 90 -19.31 7.75 14.63
C ALA A 90 -19.23 6.21 14.67
N ILE A 91 -19.18 5.53 13.51
CA ILE A 91 -18.95 4.08 13.44
C ILE A 91 -17.54 3.76 13.97
N ASN A 92 -16.50 4.47 13.54
CA ASN A 92 -15.14 4.25 14.01
C ASN A 92 -15.00 4.49 15.52
N ALA A 93 -15.72 5.47 16.09
CA ALA A 93 -15.77 5.70 17.53
C ALA A 93 -16.40 4.52 18.29
N MET A 94 -17.46 3.89 17.75
CA MET A 94 -18.03 2.65 18.29
C MET A 94 -17.00 1.50 18.24
N LEU A 95 -16.32 1.32 17.11
CA LEU A 95 -15.32 0.27 16.94
C LEU A 95 -14.14 0.43 17.92
N ALA A 96 -13.73 1.67 18.17
CA ALA A 96 -12.61 2.01 19.05
C ALA A 96 -12.85 1.61 20.52
N GLU A 97 -14.10 1.48 20.97
CA GLU A 97 -14.43 1.00 22.33
C GLU A 97 -13.86 -0.39 22.61
N LEU A 98 -13.73 -1.23 21.58
CA LEU A 98 -13.14 -2.56 21.67
C LEU A 98 -11.63 -2.55 21.91
N LYS A 99 -10.96 -1.40 21.70
CA LYS A 99 -9.49 -1.24 21.87
C LYS A 99 -8.71 -2.38 21.21
N THR A 100 -9.02 -2.64 19.95
CA THR A 100 -8.55 -3.80 19.19
C THR A 100 -8.17 -3.35 17.79
N SER A 101 -7.10 -3.90 17.23
CA SER A 101 -6.71 -3.65 15.85
C SER A 101 -7.69 -4.29 14.86
N HIS A 102 -7.53 -4.00 13.57
CA HIS A 102 -8.38 -4.54 12.50
C HIS A 102 -9.88 -4.23 12.65
N MET A 103 -10.19 -3.11 13.30
CA MET A 103 -11.54 -2.59 13.51
C MET A 103 -11.61 -1.20 12.86
N PHE A 104 -12.08 -1.12 11.61
CA PHE A 104 -12.08 0.10 10.81
C PHE A 104 -13.34 0.21 9.96
N HIS A 105 -13.81 1.44 9.77
CA HIS A 105 -14.81 1.78 8.78
C HIS A 105 -14.23 2.83 7.84
N PHE A 106 -14.36 2.59 6.53
CA PHE A 106 -13.89 3.48 5.46
C PHE A 106 -14.98 3.73 4.43
N THR A 107 -14.95 4.93 3.88
CA THR A 107 -15.83 5.36 2.80
C THR A 107 -15.09 5.48 1.47
N PRO A 108 -15.76 5.61 0.33
CA PRO A 108 -15.10 5.88 -0.95
C PRO A 108 -14.29 7.20 -1.02
N ALA A 109 -14.33 8.03 0.02
CA ALA A 109 -13.45 9.20 0.15
C ALA A 109 -12.03 8.82 0.60
N ASP A 110 -11.85 7.60 1.12
CA ASP A 110 -10.60 7.11 1.70
C ASP A 110 -9.86 6.19 0.71
N PRO A 111 -8.56 6.39 0.41
CA PRO A 111 -7.78 5.43 -0.36
C PRO A 111 -7.77 4.02 0.24
N ALA A 112 -7.81 3.92 1.58
CA ALA A 112 -7.85 2.66 2.31
C ALA A 112 -9.08 1.82 1.98
N TYR A 113 -10.22 2.44 1.66
CA TYR A 113 -11.42 1.76 1.17
C TYR A 113 -11.11 0.86 -0.04
N TYR A 114 -10.50 1.44 -1.08
CA TYR A 114 -10.15 0.71 -2.31
C TYR A 114 -9.05 -0.31 -2.07
N GLN A 115 -8.06 0.04 -1.26
CA GLN A 115 -6.93 -0.83 -0.94
C GLN A 115 -7.38 -2.10 -0.21
N LEU A 116 -8.26 -1.95 0.78
CA LEU A 116 -8.81 -3.08 1.54
C LEU A 116 -9.85 -3.86 0.74
N ALA A 117 -10.70 -3.18 -0.05
CA ALA A 117 -11.62 -3.89 -0.96
C ALA A 117 -10.86 -4.79 -1.95
N ASP A 118 -9.71 -4.34 -2.47
CA ASP A 118 -8.86 -5.15 -3.34
C ASP A 118 -8.16 -6.29 -2.60
N ILE A 119 -7.61 -6.03 -1.41
CA ILE A 119 -6.99 -7.05 -0.55
C ILE A 119 -7.98 -8.16 -0.19
N PHE A 120 -9.20 -7.80 0.19
CA PHE A 120 -10.25 -8.74 0.58
C PHE A 120 -11.17 -9.18 -0.57
N SER A 121 -10.83 -8.85 -1.83
CA SER A 121 -11.67 -9.07 -3.02
C SER A 121 -12.19 -10.50 -3.17
N HIS A 122 -11.37 -11.51 -2.81
CA HIS A 122 -11.83 -12.90 -2.85
C HIS A 122 -13.00 -13.16 -1.89
N GLY A 123 -12.94 -12.64 -0.67
CA GLY A 123 -14.02 -12.75 0.31
C GLY A 123 -15.26 -11.92 -0.04
N LEU A 124 -15.06 -10.82 -0.77
CA LEU A 124 -16.10 -9.86 -1.16
C LEU A 124 -16.68 -10.12 -2.57
N ARG A 125 -16.30 -11.20 -3.23
CA ARG A 125 -16.61 -11.46 -4.66
C ARG A 125 -18.10 -11.38 -5.02
N ASN A 126 -18.99 -11.66 -4.06
CA ASN A 126 -20.43 -11.60 -4.26
C ASN A 126 -21.00 -10.17 -4.15
N ASP A 127 -20.33 -9.31 -3.38
CA ASP A 127 -20.78 -7.95 -3.08
C ASP A 127 -20.13 -6.92 -4.02
N LEU A 128 -18.88 -7.18 -4.45
CA LEU A 128 -18.12 -6.30 -5.34
C LEU A 128 -18.86 -5.84 -6.61
N PRO A 129 -19.59 -6.71 -7.35
CA PRO A 129 -20.27 -6.28 -8.58
C PRO A 129 -21.30 -5.17 -8.36
N ARG A 130 -21.88 -5.09 -7.16
CA ARG A 130 -22.85 -4.07 -6.79
C ARG A 130 -22.19 -2.69 -6.62
N HIS A 131 -20.96 -2.66 -6.08
CA HIS A 131 -20.24 -1.42 -5.74
C HIS A 131 -19.16 -1.05 -6.77
N PHE A 132 -18.70 -2.03 -7.52
CA PHE A 132 -17.71 -1.89 -8.60
C PHE A 132 -18.25 -2.54 -9.89
N PRO A 133 -19.29 -1.96 -10.53
CA PRO A 133 -19.96 -2.57 -11.67
C PRO A 133 -19.04 -2.78 -12.88
N GLY A 134 -17.92 -2.06 -12.97
CA GLY A 134 -16.88 -2.27 -13.99
C GLY A 134 -15.92 -3.42 -13.68
N GLY A 135 -16.07 -4.10 -12.52
CA GLY A 135 -15.21 -5.21 -12.10
C GLY A 135 -13.82 -4.77 -11.61
N GLU A 136 -13.47 -3.49 -11.70
CA GLU A 136 -12.16 -2.98 -11.31
C GLU A 136 -12.25 -2.08 -10.07
N ILE A 137 -11.48 -2.43 -9.05
CA ILE A 137 -11.33 -1.64 -7.84
C ILE A 137 -10.24 -0.61 -8.08
N ALA A 138 -10.62 0.65 -8.30
CA ALA A 138 -9.68 1.73 -8.59
C ALA A 138 -10.21 3.08 -8.10
N TYR A 139 -9.30 4.02 -7.88
CA TYR A 139 -9.60 5.39 -7.49
C TYR A 139 -8.66 6.38 -8.18
N PRO A 140 -9.07 7.65 -8.37
CA PRO A 140 -8.18 8.69 -8.84
C PRO A 140 -7.27 9.16 -7.70
N GLY A 141 -5.97 9.28 -7.94
CA GLY A 141 -5.03 9.68 -6.90
C GLY A 141 -3.62 9.92 -7.43
N ILE A 142 -2.72 10.25 -6.53
CA ILE A 142 -1.31 10.53 -6.86
C ILE A 142 -0.33 9.53 -6.23
N GLY A 143 -0.82 8.49 -5.56
CA GLY A 143 0.02 7.43 -4.99
C GLY A 143 0.77 7.83 -3.73
N ILE A 144 0.08 8.47 -2.79
CA ILE A 144 0.63 8.83 -1.48
C ILE A 144 -0.22 8.26 -0.34
N PHE A 145 0.41 8.07 0.81
CA PHE A 145 -0.25 7.90 2.10
C PHE A 145 -0.17 9.21 2.88
N THR A 146 -1.22 9.55 3.57
CA THR A 146 -1.27 10.76 4.40
C THR A 146 -1.55 10.44 5.86
N ARG A 147 -1.14 11.34 6.76
CA ARG A 147 -1.44 11.31 8.19
C ARG A 147 -1.81 12.70 8.66
N ASP A 148 -2.89 12.79 9.40
CA ASP A 148 -3.27 14.04 10.05
C ASP A 148 -2.58 14.12 11.41
N ILE A 149 -1.86 15.22 11.62
CA ILE A 149 -1.13 15.52 12.85
C ILE A 149 -1.42 16.99 13.18
N ASP A 150 -1.99 17.23 14.35
CA ASP A 150 -2.34 18.58 14.84
C ASP A 150 -3.16 19.40 13.84
N GLY A 151 -4.13 18.75 13.17
CA GLY A 151 -5.03 19.36 12.19
C GLY A 151 -4.38 19.69 10.85
N LYS A 152 -3.20 19.17 10.56
CA LYS A 152 -2.48 19.30 9.29
C LYS A 152 -2.29 17.94 8.64
N THR A 153 -2.36 17.89 7.33
CA THR A 153 -2.17 16.66 6.57
C THR A 153 -0.73 16.54 6.07
N PHE A 154 -0.01 15.54 6.57
CA PHE A 154 1.38 15.24 6.17
C PHE A 154 1.46 14.01 5.27
N VAL A 155 2.39 14.03 4.33
CA VAL A 155 2.72 12.87 3.49
C VAL A 155 3.51 11.86 4.33
N GLY A 156 2.90 10.73 4.67
CA GLY A 156 3.50 9.64 5.43
C GLY A 156 4.22 8.61 4.56
N GLY A 157 3.91 8.55 3.26
CA GLY A 157 4.53 7.63 2.33
C GLY A 157 4.26 8.03 0.88
N VAL A 158 5.20 7.70 0.00
CA VAL A 158 5.12 7.98 -1.45
C VAL A 158 5.39 6.69 -2.21
N LEU A 159 4.43 6.27 -3.02
CA LEU A 159 4.56 5.08 -3.87
C LEU A 159 5.50 5.38 -5.04
N SER A 160 6.65 4.74 -5.05
CA SER A 160 7.69 4.94 -6.08
C SER A 160 7.14 4.73 -7.49
N GLY A 161 7.48 5.62 -8.40
CA GLY A 161 7.08 5.59 -9.80
C GLY A 161 5.63 5.98 -10.09
N LEU A 162 4.84 6.40 -9.07
CA LEU A 162 3.50 6.97 -9.25
C LEU A 162 3.56 8.50 -9.36
N ALA A 163 2.41 9.12 -9.62
CA ALA A 163 2.30 10.54 -9.94
C ALA A 163 2.89 11.47 -8.86
N GLY A 164 2.68 11.17 -7.58
CA GLY A 164 3.22 11.98 -6.47
C GLY A 164 4.74 11.94 -6.41
N ASP A 165 5.34 10.75 -6.60
CA ASP A 165 6.80 10.57 -6.67
C ASP A 165 7.39 11.34 -7.85
N LYS A 166 6.83 11.17 -9.06
CA LYS A 166 7.24 11.89 -10.27
C LYS A 166 7.06 13.40 -10.16
N GLY A 167 6.02 13.83 -9.44
CA GLY A 167 5.72 15.24 -9.17
C GLY A 167 6.58 15.87 -8.08
N GLY A 168 7.47 15.08 -7.42
CA GLY A 168 8.42 15.58 -6.44
C GLY A 168 7.86 15.78 -5.04
N ILE A 169 6.73 15.14 -4.70
CA ILE A 169 6.24 15.04 -3.32
C ILE A 169 7.22 14.19 -2.51
N LYS A 170 7.45 14.61 -1.28
CA LYS A 170 8.33 13.91 -0.35
C LYS A 170 7.63 13.56 0.95
N VAL A 171 8.11 12.49 1.59
CA VAL A 171 7.68 12.15 2.96
C VAL A 171 7.98 13.33 3.88
N GLY A 172 7.00 13.70 4.69
CA GLY A 172 7.04 14.84 5.59
C GLY A 172 6.55 16.17 5.01
N ASP A 173 6.21 16.25 3.72
CA ASP A 173 5.55 17.45 3.16
C ASP A 173 4.16 17.61 3.81
N GLU A 174 3.82 18.81 4.30
CA GLU A 174 2.46 19.22 4.64
C GLU A 174 1.71 19.54 3.36
N ILE A 175 0.60 18.85 3.07
CA ILE A 175 -0.28 19.22 1.97
C ILE A 175 -1.29 20.25 2.45
N VAL A 176 -1.27 21.44 1.85
CA VAL A 176 -2.12 22.55 2.27
C VAL A 176 -3.39 22.62 1.42
N THR A 177 -3.27 22.61 0.07
CA THR A 177 -4.41 22.64 -0.84
C THR A 177 -4.17 21.83 -2.10
N ALA A 178 -5.29 21.45 -2.76
CA ALA A 178 -5.31 20.95 -4.12
C ALA A 178 -6.21 21.86 -4.96
N ASP A 179 -5.67 22.48 -6.02
CA ASP A 179 -6.35 23.53 -6.84
C ASP A 179 -6.97 24.66 -6.00
N GLY A 180 -6.29 25.02 -4.90
CA GLY A 180 -6.75 26.08 -3.98
C GLY A 180 -7.83 25.68 -2.98
N ALA A 181 -8.39 24.46 -3.08
CA ALA A 181 -9.35 23.93 -2.13
C ALA A 181 -8.65 23.07 -1.05
N PRO A 182 -9.27 22.80 0.11
CA PRO A 182 -8.76 21.84 1.09
C PRO A 182 -8.48 20.49 0.42
N PHE A 183 -7.37 19.85 0.83
CA PHE A 183 -6.97 18.58 0.26
C PHE A 183 -7.86 17.43 0.76
N GLU A 184 -8.35 16.64 -0.18
CA GLU A 184 -9.08 15.40 0.06
C GLU A 184 -8.38 14.25 -0.70
N PRO A 185 -8.01 13.13 -0.07
CA PRO A 185 -7.14 12.10 -0.66
C PRO A 185 -7.66 11.49 -1.96
N VAL A 186 -8.98 11.41 -2.16
CA VAL A 186 -9.64 10.95 -3.38
C VAL A 186 -10.40 12.08 -4.05
N GLY A 187 -11.13 12.89 -3.27
CA GLY A 187 -12.00 13.93 -3.76
C GLY A 187 -11.30 14.98 -4.60
N SER A 188 -10.09 15.40 -4.19
CA SER A 188 -9.27 16.39 -4.92
C SER A 188 -8.92 15.97 -6.35
N PHE A 189 -9.00 14.68 -6.66
CA PHE A 189 -8.57 14.11 -7.95
C PHE A 189 -9.72 13.53 -8.78
N ARG A 190 -10.97 13.62 -8.26
CA ARG A 190 -12.16 13.13 -8.97
C ARG A 190 -12.30 13.85 -10.32
N ASP A 191 -12.55 13.11 -11.37
CA ASP A 191 -12.70 13.60 -12.76
C ASP A 191 -11.48 14.34 -13.32
N LYS A 192 -10.30 14.22 -12.66
CA LYS A 192 -9.06 14.91 -13.06
C LYS A 192 -7.93 13.97 -13.49
N ILE A 193 -8.23 12.70 -13.80
CA ILE A 193 -7.20 11.79 -14.32
C ILE A 193 -6.58 12.38 -15.59
N ALA A 194 -5.23 12.36 -15.68
CA ALA A 194 -4.44 12.98 -16.74
C ALA A 194 -4.68 14.50 -16.93
N THR A 195 -5.25 15.16 -15.91
CA THR A 195 -5.39 16.62 -15.88
C THR A 195 -4.50 17.17 -14.78
N SER A 196 -3.70 18.19 -15.09
CA SER A 196 -2.77 18.77 -14.10
C SER A 196 -3.51 19.39 -12.93
N VAL A 197 -3.27 18.92 -11.72
CA VAL A 197 -3.74 19.46 -10.45
C VAL A 197 -2.60 20.19 -9.77
N THR A 198 -2.91 21.37 -9.24
CA THR A 198 -1.96 22.20 -8.50
C THR A 198 -2.00 21.87 -7.03
N ILE A 199 -0.95 21.24 -6.51
CA ILE A 199 -0.81 20.90 -5.10
C ILE A 199 0.07 21.94 -4.41
N SER A 200 -0.46 22.61 -3.39
CA SER A 200 0.33 23.50 -2.53
C SER A 200 0.82 22.71 -1.32
N ILE A 201 2.12 22.69 -1.13
CA ILE A 201 2.78 21.98 -0.03
C ILE A 201 3.63 22.95 0.80
N ARG A 202 3.91 22.55 2.03
CA ARG A 202 4.95 23.15 2.89
C ARG A 202 5.93 22.06 3.27
N ARG A 203 7.20 22.22 2.84
CA ARG A 203 8.24 21.21 3.06
C ARG A 203 9.02 21.41 4.34
N GLU A 204 9.08 22.63 4.83
CA GLU A 204 9.75 23.03 6.08
C GLU A 204 8.79 23.82 6.94
N ALA A 205 8.83 23.66 8.27
CA ALA A 205 7.86 24.23 9.21
C ALA A 205 7.67 25.75 9.07
N GLN A 206 8.75 26.47 8.82
CA GLN A 206 8.78 27.94 8.61
C GLN A 206 9.05 28.31 7.15
N GLY A 207 9.06 27.32 6.24
CA GLY A 207 9.34 27.53 4.82
C GLY A 207 8.16 28.14 4.06
N PRO A 208 8.41 28.67 2.85
CA PRO A 208 7.37 29.14 1.97
C PRO A 208 6.49 28.01 1.46
N LEU A 209 5.29 28.33 1.02
CA LEU A 209 4.49 27.39 0.24
C LEU A 209 5.15 27.14 -1.12
N MET A 210 5.21 25.88 -1.48
CA MET A 210 5.67 25.42 -2.78
C MET A 210 4.48 24.90 -3.59
N THR A 211 4.50 25.08 -4.87
CA THR A 211 3.46 24.62 -5.78
C THR A 211 4.01 23.53 -6.68
N LEU A 212 3.37 22.37 -6.68
CA LEU A 212 3.66 21.24 -7.56
C LEU A 212 2.50 21.04 -8.53
N LYS A 213 2.80 20.76 -9.79
CA LYS A 213 1.81 20.36 -10.80
C LYS A 213 1.90 18.86 -10.99
N ILE A 214 0.83 18.16 -10.69
CA ILE A 214 0.78 16.69 -10.70
C ILE A 214 -0.44 16.24 -11.50
N GLU A 215 -0.24 15.29 -12.39
CA GLU A 215 -1.32 14.67 -13.13
C GLU A 215 -1.76 13.40 -12.40
N PRO A 216 -2.95 13.38 -11.75
CA PRO A 216 -3.46 12.21 -11.09
C PRO A 216 -3.62 11.03 -12.05
N GLU A 217 -3.36 9.84 -11.54
CA GLU A 217 -3.54 8.60 -12.29
C GLU A 217 -4.65 7.74 -11.69
N ARG A 218 -5.15 6.80 -12.47
CA ARG A 218 -6.08 5.77 -12.01
C ARG A 218 -5.28 4.74 -11.23
N ILE A 219 -5.53 4.65 -9.92
CA ILE A 219 -4.81 3.76 -9.02
C ILE A 219 -5.63 2.48 -8.80
N GLU A 220 -5.12 1.37 -9.29
CA GLU A 220 -5.55 0.02 -8.96
C GLU A 220 -4.61 -0.50 -7.85
N PRO A 221 -5.08 -0.69 -6.60
CA PRO A 221 -4.19 -0.81 -5.45
C PRO A 221 -3.13 -1.90 -5.57
N ARG A 222 -3.53 -3.12 -5.95
CA ARG A 222 -2.61 -4.25 -6.10
C ARG A 222 -1.53 -3.98 -7.15
N LYS A 223 -1.93 -3.46 -8.32
CA LYS A 223 -0.98 -3.12 -9.39
C LYS A 223 -0.06 -1.97 -8.97
N ALA A 224 -0.61 -0.96 -8.29
CA ALA A 224 0.15 0.18 -7.81
C ALA A 224 1.20 -0.23 -6.77
N PHE A 225 0.86 -1.06 -5.79
CA PHE A 225 1.81 -1.56 -4.80
C PHE A 225 2.90 -2.44 -5.42
N GLN A 226 2.56 -3.33 -6.35
CA GLN A 226 3.53 -4.14 -7.07
C GLN A 226 4.47 -3.28 -7.92
N LYS A 227 3.94 -2.27 -8.62
CA LYS A 227 4.74 -1.29 -9.36
C LYS A 227 5.67 -0.53 -8.42
N ALA A 228 5.14 0.03 -7.33
CA ALA A 228 5.93 0.80 -6.38
C ALA A 228 7.04 -0.04 -5.73
N MET A 229 6.79 -1.31 -5.45
CA MET A 229 7.81 -2.25 -4.97
C MET A 229 8.95 -2.41 -5.97
N ARG A 230 8.65 -2.67 -7.27
CA ARG A 230 9.67 -2.78 -8.33
C ARG A 230 10.42 -1.49 -8.57
N GLU A 231 9.72 -0.34 -8.56
CA GLU A 231 10.33 0.97 -8.77
C GLU A 231 11.19 1.41 -7.58
N SER A 232 10.89 0.95 -6.37
CA SER A 232 11.71 1.21 -5.19
C SER A 232 13.03 0.44 -5.21
N ALA A 233 13.08 -0.71 -5.92
CA ALA A 233 14.28 -1.56 -5.99
C ALA A 233 15.44 -0.82 -6.64
N ARG A 234 16.55 -0.68 -5.90
CA ARG A 234 17.75 0.02 -6.32
C ARG A 234 18.99 -0.42 -5.57
N ILE A 235 20.15 -0.16 -6.13
CA ILE A 235 21.45 -0.28 -5.45
C ILE A 235 21.82 1.06 -4.82
N ILE A 236 22.26 1.01 -3.57
CA ILE A 236 22.85 2.13 -2.82
C ILE A 236 24.32 1.81 -2.64
N GLU A 237 25.19 2.67 -3.18
CA GLU A 237 26.63 2.53 -3.02
C GLU A 237 27.07 3.17 -1.70
N ALA A 238 27.71 2.40 -0.82
CA ALA A 238 28.23 2.87 0.45
C ALA A 238 29.50 2.13 0.85
N ASN A 239 30.59 2.85 1.16
CA ASN A 239 31.90 2.30 1.56
C ASN A 239 32.42 1.22 0.58
N GLY A 240 32.19 1.41 -0.73
CA GLY A 240 32.60 0.47 -1.77
C GLY A 240 31.81 -0.84 -1.76
N ARG A 241 30.60 -0.85 -1.17
CA ARG A 241 29.65 -1.97 -1.19
C ARG A 241 28.37 -1.58 -1.92
N ARG A 242 27.77 -2.54 -2.60
CA ARG A 242 26.49 -2.42 -3.29
C ARG A 242 25.38 -2.97 -2.40
N LEU A 243 24.62 -2.07 -1.78
CA LEU A 243 23.50 -2.42 -0.91
C LEU A 243 22.21 -2.39 -1.72
N GLY A 244 21.50 -3.52 -1.79
CA GLY A 244 20.17 -3.58 -2.38
C GLY A 244 19.14 -2.97 -1.43
N TYR A 245 18.21 -2.19 -1.96
CA TYR A 245 17.06 -1.68 -1.21
C TYR A 245 15.77 -2.02 -1.95
N ILE A 246 14.76 -2.46 -1.20
CA ILE A 246 13.40 -2.69 -1.71
C ILE A 246 12.36 -2.41 -0.63
N HIS A 247 11.29 -1.67 -0.98
CA HIS A 247 10.19 -1.36 -0.08
C HIS A 247 8.95 -2.18 -0.43
N VAL A 248 8.43 -2.91 0.55
CA VAL A 248 7.25 -3.76 0.39
C VAL A 248 6.04 -3.09 1.03
N TRP A 249 5.24 -2.40 0.24
CA TRP A 249 4.04 -1.69 0.71
C TRP A 249 2.90 -2.62 1.14
N SER A 250 2.82 -3.82 0.57
CA SER A 250 1.80 -4.81 0.92
C SER A 250 2.37 -6.21 0.75
N TYR A 251 1.90 -7.14 1.58
CA TYR A 251 2.12 -8.57 1.42
C TYR A 251 0.81 -9.35 1.22
N ALA A 252 -0.27 -8.66 0.82
CA ALA A 252 -1.55 -9.30 0.56
C ALA A 252 -1.54 -10.15 -0.72
N GLY A 253 -0.97 -11.34 -0.60
CA GLY A 253 -0.82 -12.32 -1.68
C GLY A 253 0.64 -12.62 -2.05
N GLY A 254 0.90 -13.83 -2.58
CA GLY A 254 2.24 -14.37 -2.86
C GLY A 254 3.05 -13.56 -3.87
N ARG A 255 2.38 -12.81 -4.76
CA ARG A 255 3.05 -12.05 -5.82
C ARG A 255 4.09 -11.04 -5.33
N TYR A 256 3.95 -10.51 -4.12
CA TYR A 256 4.94 -9.61 -3.54
C TYR A 256 6.23 -10.34 -3.16
N GLN A 257 6.10 -11.57 -2.66
CA GLN A 257 7.26 -12.43 -2.41
C GLN A 257 7.95 -12.82 -3.72
N ASP A 258 7.19 -13.19 -4.75
CA ASP A 258 7.74 -13.49 -6.08
C ASP A 258 8.54 -12.29 -6.63
N ILE A 259 8.06 -11.06 -6.42
CA ILE A 259 8.77 -9.84 -6.86
C ILE A 259 10.10 -9.69 -6.11
N LEU A 260 10.11 -9.88 -4.77
CA LEU A 260 11.35 -9.82 -4.00
C LEU A 260 12.37 -10.82 -4.52
N GLU A 261 11.96 -12.07 -4.68
CA GLU A 261 12.83 -13.16 -5.17
C GLU A 261 13.33 -12.89 -6.58
N GLN A 262 12.46 -12.42 -7.48
CA GLN A 262 12.85 -12.04 -8.84
C GLN A 262 13.86 -10.89 -8.88
N GLU A 263 13.65 -9.83 -8.07
CA GLU A 263 14.56 -8.68 -8.02
C GLU A 263 15.94 -9.11 -7.47
N LEU A 264 15.98 -10.05 -6.53
CA LEU A 264 17.24 -10.57 -5.96
C LEU A 264 17.95 -11.54 -6.89
N ALA A 265 17.22 -12.36 -7.66
CA ALA A 265 17.80 -13.38 -8.52
C ALA A 265 18.25 -12.82 -9.88
N GLU A 266 17.43 -12.02 -10.52
CA GLU A 266 17.57 -11.60 -11.91
C GLU A 266 17.41 -10.10 -12.13
N GLY A 267 16.77 -9.39 -11.18
CA GLY A 267 16.38 -8.00 -11.31
C GLY A 267 17.48 -7.00 -10.91
N LYS A 268 17.05 -5.82 -10.49
CA LYS A 268 17.93 -4.69 -10.11
C LYS A 268 18.86 -5.03 -8.94
N LEU A 269 18.49 -6.00 -8.09
CA LEU A 269 19.19 -6.35 -6.86
C LEU A 269 20.12 -7.57 -7.00
N LYS A 270 20.21 -8.20 -8.16
CA LYS A 270 21.02 -9.43 -8.40
C LYS A 270 22.48 -9.31 -7.96
N ASP A 271 23.03 -8.14 -8.15
CA ASP A 271 24.43 -7.85 -7.82
C ASP A 271 24.62 -7.20 -6.45
N ALA A 272 23.59 -7.09 -5.63
CA ALA A 272 23.70 -6.54 -4.29
C ALA A 272 24.54 -7.46 -3.37
N GLU A 273 25.35 -6.87 -2.52
CA GLU A 273 26.21 -7.56 -1.54
C GLU A 273 25.57 -7.62 -0.15
N ALA A 274 24.50 -6.84 0.07
CA ALA A 274 23.65 -6.87 1.26
C ALA A 274 22.26 -6.35 0.88
N LEU A 275 21.24 -6.60 1.72
CA LEU A 275 19.86 -6.21 1.47
C LEU A 275 19.31 -5.32 2.58
N ILE A 276 18.71 -4.22 2.22
CA ILE A 276 17.81 -3.44 3.07
C ILE A 276 16.38 -3.78 2.67
N TRP A 277 15.70 -4.53 3.53
CA TRP A 277 14.33 -4.97 3.32
C TRP A 277 13.39 -4.06 4.10
N ASP A 278 12.65 -3.20 3.41
CA ASP A 278 11.81 -2.18 4.04
C ASP A 278 10.36 -2.67 4.15
N LEU A 279 9.90 -2.90 5.38
CA LEU A 279 8.53 -3.31 5.71
C LEU A 279 7.73 -2.20 6.39
N ARG A 280 8.22 -0.98 6.39
CA ARG A 280 7.51 0.15 7.01
C ARG A 280 6.20 0.42 6.28
N ASP A 281 5.22 0.90 7.03
CA ASP A 281 3.90 1.34 6.55
C ASP A 281 3.13 0.33 5.68
N GLY A 282 2.06 0.77 5.05
CA GLY A 282 1.23 -0.02 4.14
C GLY A 282 0.44 -1.16 4.82
N TRP A 283 0.31 -2.29 4.12
CA TRP A 283 -0.57 -3.39 4.52
C TRP A 283 0.18 -4.69 4.79
N GLY A 284 -0.37 -5.51 5.69
CA GLY A 284 0.14 -6.82 6.04
C GLY A 284 -0.19 -7.91 5.01
N GLY A 285 -0.55 -9.11 5.47
CA GLY A 285 -0.92 -10.25 4.63
C GLY A 285 0.22 -11.24 4.36
N ALA A 286 1.41 -11.00 4.93
CA ALA A 286 2.55 -11.91 4.79
C ALA A 286 2.29 -13.26 5.46
N GLN A 287 2.94 -14.28 4.92
CA GLN A 287 2.97 -15.64 5.45
C GLN A 287 4.33 -15.94 6.10
N PRO A 288 4.39 -16.74 7.18
CA PRO A 288 5.66 -17.05 7.87
C PRO A 288 6.73 -17.61 6.96
N GLN A 289 6.36 -18.43 5.95
CA GLN A 289 7.28 -19.05 5.01
C GLN A 289 8.01 -18.05 4.09
N TYR A 290 7.62 -16.78 4.04
CA TYR A 290 8.38 -15.77 3.29
C TYR A 290 9.75 -15.48 3.89
N LEU A 291 9.98 -15.92 5.14
CA LEU A 291 11.31 -15.92 5.76
C LEU A 291 12.25 -17.04 5.25
N ASP A 292 11.72 -18.03 4.53
CA ASP A 292 12.53 -19.16 4.05
C ASP A 292 13.62 -18.73 3.06
N ILE A 293 13.44 -17.57 2.41
CA ILE A 293 14.47 -16.95 1.57
C ILE A 293 15.78 -16.67 2.36
N PHE A 294 15.67 -16.43 3.67
CA PHE A 294 16.81 -16.19 4.57
C PHE A 294 17.25 -17.45 5.33
N ASN A 295 16.54 -18.57 5.16
CA ASN A 295 16.83 -19.80 5.87
C ASN A 295 17.92 -20.61 5.13
N GLU A 296 19.06 -20.77 5.77
CA GLU A 296 20.21 -21.51 5.19
C GLU A 296 19.98 -23.03 5.09
N ARG A 297 18.97 -23.58 5.77
CA ARG A 297 18.71 -25.03 5.92
C ARG A 297 17.88 -25.60 4.78
N GLY A 298 18.08 -25.38 3.59
CA GLY A 298 17.34 -26.02 2.52
C GLY A 298 18.30 -26.48 1.42
N PRO A 299 17.91 -27.38 0.53
CA PRO A 299 18.77 -27.85 -0.56
C PRO A 299 19.04 -26.70 -1.54
N ASP A 300 20.23 -26.72 -2.12
CA ASP A 300 20.54 -25.99 -3.35
C ASP A 300 20.35 -26.91 -4.54
N MET A 301 19.86 -26.39 -5.63
CA MET A 301 19.76 -27.13 -6.88
C MET A 301 20.88 -26.65 -7.82
N THR A 302 21.77 -27.55 -8.19
CA THR A 302 22.78 -27.28 -9.21
C THR A 302 22.30 -27.86 -10.55
N MET A 303 22.26 -27.03 -11.56
CA MET A 303 21.99 -27.43 -12.94
C MET A 303 23.30 -27.36 -13.71
N VAL A 304 23.57 -28.38 -14.51
CA VAL A 304 24.74 -28.43 -15.42
C VAL A 304 24.16 -28.47 -16.84
N ASP A 305 24.55 -27.54 -17.67
CA ASP A 305 24.11 -27.50 -19.06
C ASP A 305 24.89 -28.50 -19.94
N ARG A 306 24.57 -28.52 -21.24
CA ARG A 306 25.20 -29.40 -22.22
C ARG A 306 26.70 -29.18 -22.37
N ASP A 307 27.16 -27.97 -22.16
CA ASP A 307 28.56 -27.56 -22.35
C ASP A 307 29.40 -27.75 -21.06
N GLY A 308 28.74 -28.26 -19.99
CA GLY A 308 29.34 -28.49 -18.69
C GLY A 308 29.36 -27.28 -17.75
N GLU A 309 28.72 -26.19 -18.13
CA GLU A 309 28.58 -24.98 -17.32
C GLU A 309 27.60 -25.26 -16.17
N ALA A 310 28.09 -25.11 -14.94
CA ALA A 310 27.25 -25.30 -13.75
C ALA A 310 26.61 -23.99 -13.31
N SER A 311 25.29 -24.01 -13.12
CA SER A 311 24.53 -22.94 -12.50
C SER A 311 23.83 -23.40 -11.23
N VAL A 312 23.85 -22.60 -10.17
CA VAL A 312 23.15 -22.91 -8.92
C VAL A 312 21.87 -22.11 -8.84
N ALA A 313 20.75 -22.80 -8.87
CA ALA A 313 19.46 -22.19 -8.57
C ALA A 313 19.24 -22.26 -7.04
N SER A 314 19.67 -21.21 -6.36
CA SER A 314 19.36 -21.02 -4.95
C SER A 314 18.49 -19.77 -4.81
N PHE A 315 17.25 -19.95 -4.36
CA PHE A 315 16.35 -18.84 -4.01
C PHE A 315 16.66 -18.29 -2.59
N LYS A 316 17.87 -18.58 -2.06
CA LYS A 316 18.25 -18.20 -0.72
C LYS A 316 19.19 -17.02 -0.72
N TRP A 317 18.82 -16.04 0.08
CA TRP A 317 19.68 -14.90 0.33
C TRP A 317 20.61 -15.17 1.52
N ARG A 318 21.89 -15.41 1.25
CA ARG A 318 22.93 -15.72 2.27
C ARG A 318 23.83 -14.52 2.60
N LYS A 319 23.52 -13.35 2.03
CA LYS A 319 24.28 -12.12 2.26
C LYS A 319 23.64 -11.33 3.42
N PRO A 320 24.36 -10.38 4.04
CA PRO A 320 23.80 -9.58 5.14
C PRO A 320 22.46 -8.91 4.80
N VAL A 321 21.58 -8.83 5.80
CA VAL A 321 20.25 -8.20 5.66
C VAL A 321 20.02 -7.26 6.82
N ALA A 322 19.42 -6.09 6.55
CA ALA A 322 18.80 -5.25 7.54
C ALA A 322 17.31 -5.07 7.22
N LEU A 323 16.46 -5.19 8.24
CA LEU A 323 15.03 -5.02 8.15
C LEU A 323 14.64 -3.64 8.69
N LEU A 324 13.91 -2.84 7.90
CA LEU A 324 13.33 -1.57 8.34
C LEU A 324 11.90 -1.75 8.79
N ILE A 325 11.57 -1.23 9.98
CA ILE A 325 10.24 -1.28 10.59
C ILE A 325 9.84 0.06 11.22
N ASN A 326 8.54 0.28 11.35
CA ASN A 326 7.99 1.41 12.11
C ASN A 326 6.59 1.11 12.67
N GLY A 327 5.96 2.08 13.32
CA GLY A 327 4.59 1.96 13.83
C GLY A 327 3.51 1.73 12.76
N GLY A 328 3.84 1.76 11.48
CA GLY A 328 2.97 1.35 10.35
C GLY A 328 3.19 -0.09 9.90
N THR A 329 4.26 -0.77 10.36
CA THR A 329 4.50 -2.20 10.13
C THR A 329 3.48 -3.01 10.91
N ARG A 330 2.54 -3.69 10.23
CA ARG A 330 1.37 -4.33 10.85
C ARG A 330 1.06 -5.71 10.31
N SER A 331 0.28 -6.47 11.10
CA SER A 331 -0.31 -7.75 10.71
C SER A 331 0.76 -8.76 10.26
N GLY A 332 0.62 -9.44 9.13
CA GLY A 332 1.61 -10.40 8.62
C GLY A 332 3.04 -9.87 8.55
N LYS A 333 3.26 -8.55 8.38
CA LYS A 333 4.61 -7.97 8.45
C LYS A 333 5.20 -8.07 9.86
N GLU A 334 4.39 -8.05 10.91
CA GLU A 334 4.84 -8.26 12.29
C GLU A 334 5.26 -9.71 12.53
N VAL A 335 4.58 -10.67 11.87
CA VAL A 335 4.99 -12.09 11.87
C VAL A 335 6.39 -12.24 11.27
N LEU A 336 6.63 -11.57 10.12
CA LEU A 336 7.96 -11.57 9.51
C LEU A 336 9.00 -10.89 10.40
N THR A 337 8.66 -9.73 10.99
CA THR A 337 9.57 -9.01 11.89
C THR A 337 9.93 -9.83 13.11
N TYR A 338 8.93 -10.48 13.73
CA TYR A 338 9.14 -11.36 14.87
C TYR A 338 10.08 -12.53 14.51
N GLY A 339 9.78 -13.26 13.44
CA GLY A 339 10.60 -14.38 13.00
C GLY A 339 12.01 -13.95 12.59
N PHE A 340 12.13 -12.87 11.82
CA PHE A 340 13.41 -12.31 11.41
C PHE A 340 14.33 -11.99 12.60
N LYS A 341 13.77 -11.33 13.64
CA LYS A 341 14.48 -11.03 14.87
C LYS A 341 14.80 -12.28 15.67
N LYS A 342 13.83 -13.18 15.86
CA LYS A 342 13.95 -14.40 16.67
C LYS A 342 15.01 -15.34 16.13
N TYR A 343 15.08 -15.50 14.81
CA TYR A 343 16.02 -16.40 14.15
C TYR A 343 17.36 -15.74 13.81
N GLY A 344 17.52 -14.45 14.12
CA GLY A 344 18.81 -13.76 13.98
C GLY A 344 19.26 -13.53 12.55
N TYR A 345 18.31 -13.31 11.61
CA TYR A 345 18.66 -13.11 10.19
C TYR A 345 19.40 -11.79 9.92
N GLY A 346 19.30 -10.80 10.80
CA GLY A 346 19.99 -9.53 10.67
C GLY A 346 19.50 -8.46 11.64
N ALA A 347 19.96 -7.23 11.44
CA ALA A 347 19.53 -6.08 12.23
C ALA A 347 18.09 -5.69 11.90
N VAL A 348 17.28 -5.43 12.93
CA VAL A 348 15.94 -4.85 12.82
C VAL A 348 16.04 -3.39 13.26
N ILE A 349 15.81 -2.45 12.34
CA ILE A 349 16.11 -1.03 12.51
C ILE A 349 14.83 -0.21 12.38
N GLY A 350 14.66 0.78 13.23
CA GLY A 350 13.53 1.71 13.17
C GLY A 350 12.85 1.91 14.50
N THR A 351 11.52 1.87 14.52
CA THR A 351 10.71 1.96 15.73
C THR A 351 9.80 0.74 15.87
N ARG A 352 9.27 0.52 17.07
CA ARG A 352 8.36 -0.59 17.37
C ARG A 352 7.23 -0.68 16.34
N THR A 353 6.87 -1.90 15.96
CA THR A 353 5.76 -2.18 15.04
C THR A 353 4.39 -1.84 15.65
N ALA A 354 3.35 -1.87 14.85
CA ALA A 354 2.01 -1.42 15.23
C ALA A 354 1.40 -2.16 16.44
N GLY A 355 1.78 -3.41 16.69
CA GLY A 355 1.05 -4.26 17.63
C GLY A 355 -0.37 -4.55 17.13
N ALA A 356 -0.52 -4.74 15.83
CA ALA A 356 -1.79 -4.94 15.16
C ALA A 356 -1.81 -6.30 14.45
N LEU A 357 -1.88 -7.37 15.22
CA LEU A 357 -1.80 -8.74 14.73
C LEU A 357 -3.03 -9.56 15.11
N LEU A 358 -4.11 -9.32 14.39
CA LEU A 358 -5.31 -10.16 14.36
C LEU A 358 -5.64 -10.53 12.91
N ALA A 359 -6.47 -11.56 12.68
CA ALA A 359 -7.01 -11.80 11.36
C ALA A 359 -8.32 -11.02 11.20
N GLY A 360 -8.36 -10.15 10.19
CA GLY A 360 -9.52 -9.35 9.85
C GLY A 360 -10.33 -9.94 8.71
N ARG A 361 -11.63 -9.61 8.69
CA ARG A 361 -12.55 -9.86 7.58
C ARG A 361 -13.16 -8.54 7.12
N GLY A 362 -13.19 -8.31 5.81
CA GLY A 362 -13.86 -7.17 5.20
C GLY A 362 -15.32 -7.47 4.89
N PHE A 363 -16.17 -6.46 5.03
CA PHE A 363 -17.57 -6.44 4.65
C PHE A 363 -17.86 -5.16 3.88
N LEU A 364 -18.66 -5.24 2.81
CA LEU A 364 -19.24 -4.07 2.16
C LEU A 364 -20.64 -3.88 2.73
N LEU A 365 -20.90 -2.72 3.32
CA LEU A 365 -22.18 -2.39 3.90
C LEU A 365 -23.22 -2.03 2.83
N SER A 366 -24.47 -1.92 3.22
CA SER A 366 -25.58 -1.64 2.30
C SER A 366 -25.47 -0.30 1.56
N ASP A 367 -24.77 0.68 2.11
CA ASP A 367 -24.43 1.96 1.47
C ASP A 367 -23.15 1.91 0.61
N GLY A 368 -22.46 0.76 0.58
CA GLY A 368 -21.21 0.56 -0.13
C GLY A 368 -19.94 0.92 0.66
N SER A 369 -20.05 1.42 1.88
CA SER A 369 -18.89 1.63 2.73
C SER A 369 -18.25 0.30 3.14
N PHE A 370 -16.98 0.33 3.59
CA PHE A 370 -16.21 -0.85 3.97
C PHE A 370 -16.06 -0.93 5.49
N LEU A 371 -16.45 -2.06 6.05
CA LEU A 371 -16.22 -2.39 7.46
C LEU A 371 -15.21 -3.53 7.58
N MET A 372 -14.17 -3.35 8.40
CA MET A 372 -13.25 -4.40 8.78
C MET A 372 -13.50 -4.82 10.22
N VAL A 373 -13.61 -6.13 10.45
CA VAL A 373 -13.82 -6.72 11.77
C VAL A 373 -12.72 -7.75 12.04
N ALA A 374 -12.12 -7.67 13.23
CA ALA A 374 -11.19 -8.68 13.73
C ALA A 374 -11.98 -9.97 14.06
N VAL A 375 -11.72 -11.05 13.32
CA VAL A 375 -12.49 -12.30 13.43
C VAL A 375 -11.72 -13.48 14.03
N ASN A 376 -10.38 -13.39 14.11
CA ASN A 376 -9.57 -14.40 14.80
C ASN A 376 -8.47 -13.71 15.64
N ASP A 377 -8.24 -14.25 16.84
CA ASP A 377 -7.01 -13.97 17.59
C ASP A 377 -5.83 -14.70 16.95
N VAL A 378 -4.64 -14.12 17.03
CA VAL A 378 -3.43 -14.65 16.39
C VAL A 378 -2.28 -14.67 17.39
N THR A 379 -1.59 -15.80 17.45
CA THR A 379 -0.32 -15.93 18.15
C THR A 379 0.77 -16.42 17.21
N VAL A 380 2.02 -16.02 17.45
CA VAL A 380 3.19 -16.45 16.70
C VAL A 380 4.11 -17.19 17.68
N ASP A 381 4.35 -18.47 17.44
CA ASP A 381 5.09 -19.33 18.36
C ASP A 381 4.57 -19.30 19.83
N GLY A 382 3.26 -19.16 19.97
CA GLY A 382 2.58 -19.04 21.27
C GLY A 382 2.57 -17.64 21.86
N GLU A 383 3.26 -16.67 21.27
CA GLU A 383 3.28 -15.29 21.73
C GLU A 383 2.20 -14.45 21.06
N ARG A 384 1.56 -13.60 21.85
CA ARG A 384 0.56 -12.63 21.37
C ARG A 384 1.21 -11.28 21.15
N LEU A 385 1.26 -10.84 19.88
CA LEU A 385 1.83 -9.56 19.49
C LEU A 385 0.79 -8.42 19.47
N GLU A 386 -0.50 -8.75 19.44
CA GLU A 386 -1.58 -7.76 19.49
C GLU A 386 -1.45 -6.85 20.72
N GLY A 387 -1.44 -5.54 20.51
CA GLY A 387 -1.24 -4.53 21.54
C GLY A 387 0.21 -4.35 22.01
N LYS A 388 1.14 -5.22 21.59
CA LYS A 388 2.56 -5.17 22.00
C LYS A 388 3.49 -4.72 20.87
N GLY A 389 3.32 -5.31 19.68
CA GLY A 389 4.25 -5.14 18.57
C GLY A 389 5.59 -5.85 18.78
N VAL A 390 6.52 -5.57 17.87
CA VAL A 390 7.90 -6.06 17.89
C VAL A 390 8.85 -4.87 17.99
N GLU A 391 9.72 -4.88 19.00
CA GLU A 391 10.75 -3.86 19.18
C GLU A 391 11.91 -4.09 18.18
N PRO A 392 12.49 -3.01 17.61
CA PRO A 392 13.69 -3.12 16.80
C PRO A 392 14.89 -3.61 17.62
N THR A 393 15.97 -4.06 16.97
CA THR A 393 17.27 -4.29 17.60
C THR A 393 18.10 -3.01 17.66
N ILE A 394 17.84 -2.08 16.75
CA ILE A 394 18.46 -0.75 16.70
C ILE A 394 17.31 0.27 16.58
N GLU A 395 17.04 0.96 17.66
CA GLU A 395 16.01 2.00 17.67
C GLU A 395 16.52 3.27 16.98
N VAL A 396 15.72 3.74 16.01
CA VAL A 396 15.98 4.99 15.29
C VAL A 396 14.64 5.73 15.19
N PRO A 397 14.40 6.73 16.05
CA PRO A 397 13.20 7.57 15.97
C PRO A 397 13.10 8.31 14.63
N PHE A 398 11.86 8.58 14.22
CA PHE A 398 11.57 9.35 13.03
C PHE A 398 10.42 10.32 13.29
N GLU A 399 10.69 11.60 13.06
CA GLU A 399 9.68 12.66 13.12
C GLU A 399 9.20 12.96 11.71
N LEU A 400 7.91 12.68 11.45
CA LEU A 400 7.30 12.81 10.14
C LEU A 400 7.14 14.28 9.70
N PRO A 401 6.56 15.19 10.51
CA PRO A 401 6.32 16.57 10.08
C PRO A 401 7.61 17.24 9.58
N TYR A 402 7.56 17.73 8.35
CA TYR A 402 8.65 18.49 7.72
C TYR A 402 9.97 17.71 7.59
N ALA A 403 9.89 16.38 7.48
CA ALA A 403 11.07 15.54 7.26
C ALA A 403 11.79 15.86 5.94
N ALA A 404 11.09 16.49 4.98
CA ALA A 404 11.64 16.91 3.69
C ALA A 404 12.29 15.76 2.89
N GLY A 405 11.80 14.53 3.07
CA GLY A 405 12.33 13.32 2.45
C GLY A 405 13.58 12.76 3.14
N ARG A 406 14.01 13.28 4.30
CA ARG A 406 15.07 12.65 5.10
C ARG A 406 14.59 11.33 5.67
N ASP A 407 15.47 10.34 5.73
CA ASP A 407 15.16 9.00 6.21
C ASP A 407 16.30 8.46 7.12
N PRO A 408 16.36 8.88 8.38
CA PRO A 408 17.43 8.46 9.30
C PRO A 408 17.44 6.96 9.56
N GLN A 409 16.30 6.26 9.37
CA GLN A 409 16.21 4.82 9.53
C GLN A 409 16.90 4.11 8.36
N LEU A 410 16.69 4.58 7.13
CA LEU A 410 17.40 4.08 5.95
C LEU A 410 18.90 4.40 6.05
N ASP A 411 19.26 5.62 6.46
CA ASP A 411 20.65 6.02 6.65
C ASP A 411 21.37 5.09 7.64
N LYS A 412 20.67 4.72 8.75
CA LYS A 412 21.22 3.76 9.72
C LYS A 412 21.37 2.35 9.17
N ALA A 413 20.44 1.90 8.35
CA ALA A 413 20.55 0.58 7.69
C ALA A 413 21.73 0.55 6.71
N VAL A 414 21.93 1.63 5.96
CA VAL A 414 23.10 1.80 5.08
C VAL A 414 24.40 1.76 5.89
N GLU A 415 24.49 2.51 7.00
CA GLU A 415 25.65 2.50 7.89
C GLU A 415 25.97 1.09 8.42
N VAL A 416 24.95 0.39 8.93
CA VAL A 416 25.11 -0.97 9.51
C VAL A 416 25.61 -1.96 8.46
N LEU A 417 25.02 -1.98 7.27
CA LEU A 417 25.38 -2.92 6.23
C LEU A 417 26.70 -2.58 5.51
N ALA A 418 27.00 -1.29 5.37
CA ALA A 418 28.26 -0.86 4.78
C ALA A 418 29.48 -1.29 5.62
N ASN A 419 29.31 -1.42 6.94
CA ASN A 419 30.34 -1.80 7.89
C ASN A 419 30.25 -3.27 8.33
N ALA A 420 29.28 -4.06 7.84
CA ALA A 420 29.16 -5.47 8.16
C ALA A 420 30.37 -6.26 7.62
N PRO A 421 30.78 -7.38 8.24
CA PRO A 421 31.82 -8.25 7.68
C PRO A 421 31.49 -8.64 6.23
N ARG A 422 32.51 -8.71 5.38
CA ARG A 422 32.34 -9.33 4.05
C ARG A 422 32.25 -10.83 4.26
N GLY A 423 31.13 -11.42 3.89
CA GLY A 423 30.93 -12.88 3.94
C GLY A 423 31.79 -13.62 2.93
#